data_630aa16b1198d429272d21cb4f8ab254
#
_entry.id   630aa16b1198d429272d21cb4f8ab254
#
_cell.length_a   1.000
_cell.length_b   1.000
_cell.length_c   1.000
_cell.angle_alpha   90.00
_cell.angle_beta   90.00
_cell.angle_gamma   90.00
#
_symmetry.space_group_name_H-M   'P 1'
#
loop_
_entity.id
_entity.type
_entity.pdbx_description
1 polymer ?
#
loop_
_entity_poly.entity_id
_entity_poly.type
_entity_poly.pdbx_seq_one_letter_code
_entity_poly.pdbx_strand_id
1 'polypeptide(L)'
;NLQQSKRRSIVHLPISLDLLEMLKQQKEEYDFQPYVAPYPTTMKGKYSPYTMQRLSKVARLVIEQAGLPDDLRISDLRRTGTTEMVEAGVSMGQIMSVTGHANPQSVKPYMKNTYASAESALTMRNNHGKSS
;
A
#
# COMPACT_ATOMS: atom_id res chain seq x y z
N ASN A 1 10.53 0.31 -8.94
CA ASN A 1 11.10 1.16 -7.89
C ASN A 1 10.18 2.33 -7.60
N LEU A 2 9.79 2.50 -6.35
CA LEU A 2 8.98 3.62 -5.88
C LEU A 2 9.78 4.49 -4.93
N GLN A 3 9.82 5.79 -5.20
CA GLN A 3 10.47 6.76 -4.32
C GLN A 3 9.43 7.58 -3.58
N GLN A 4 9.51 7.60 -2.27
CA GLN A 4 8.62 8.41 -1.45
C GLN A 4 9.09 9.87 -1.38
N SER A 5 8.17 10.81 -1.63
CA SER A 5 8.48 12.23 -1.73
C SER A 5 9.03 12.86 -0.45
N LYS A 6 8.60 12.40 0.73
CA LYS A 6 8.98 13.01 2.01
C LYS A 6 10.38 12.59 2.52
N ARG A 7 10.84 11.38 2.23
CA ARG A 7 12.10 10.83 2.78
C ARG A 7 12.97 10.15 1.75
N ARG A 8 12.62 10.24 0.47
CA ARG A 8 13.34 9.62 -0.65
C ARG A 8 13.67 8.13 -0.46
N SER A 9 12.85 7.43 0.33
CA SER A 9 12.99 5.98 0.51
C SER A 9 12.61 5.27 -0.78
N ILE A 10 13.48 4.37 -1.21
CA ILE A 10 13.18 3.49 -2.34
C ILE A 10 12.57 2.21 -1.79
N VAL A 11 11.43 1.83 -2.33
CA VAL A 11 10.71 0.63 -1.94
C VAL A 11 10.64 -0.33 -3.12
N HIS A 12 11.06 -1.55 -2.92
CA HIS A 12 10.96 -2.64 -3.90
C HIS A 12 9.88 -3.60 -3.43
N LEU A 13 8.77 -3.64 -4.13
CA LEU A 13 7.64 -4.49 -3.79
C LEU A 13 7.38 -5.53 -4.89
N PRO A 14 7.15 -6.79 -4.53
CA PRO A 14 6.63 -7.75 -5.49
C PRO A 14 5.22 -7.35 -5.90
N ILE A 15 4.87 -7.62 -7.15
CA ILE A 15 3.53 -7.41 -7.68
C ILE A 15 2.78 -8.73 -7.59
N SER A 16 1.57 -8.72 -7.00
CA SER A 16 0.70 -9.89 -6.99
C SER A 16 0.23 -10.23 -8.41
N LEU A 17 -0.09 -11.50 -8.65
CA LEU A 17 -0.58 -11.93 -9.96
C LEU A 17 -1.86 -11.20 -10.35
N ASP A 18 -2.79 -11.01 -9.42
CA ASP A 18 -4.04 -10.30 -9.66
C ASP A 18 -3.80 -8.85 -10.08
N LEU A 19 -2.90 -8.15 -9.39
CA LEU A 19 -2.54 -6.78 -9.74
C LEU A 19 -1.84 -6.72 -11.10
N LEU A 20 -0.97 -7.69 -11.40
CA LEU A 20 -0.27 -7.75 -12.68
C LEU A 20 -1.26 -7.95 -13.84
N GLU A 21 -2.24 -8.83 -13.70
CA GLU A 21 -3.28 -9.04 -14.70
C GLU A 21 -4.14 -7.80 -14.90
N MET A 22 -4.55 -7.16 -13.82
CA MET A 22 -5.30 -5.90 -13.88
C MET A 22 -4.52 -4.81 -14.65
N LEU A 23 -3.23 -4.66 -14.37
CA LEU A 23 -2.39 -3.68 -15.06
C LEU A 23 -2.19 -4.00 -16.55
N LYS A 24 -2.07 -5.27 -16.90
CA LYS A 24 -1.99 -5.71 -18.30
C LYS A 24 -3.28 -5.40 -19.05
N GLN A 25 -4.42 -5.75 -18.47
CA GLN A 25 -5.74 -5.47 -19.06
C GLN A 25 -5.95 -3.97 -19.24
N GLN A 26 -5.63 -3.17 -18.23
CA GLN A 26 -5.70 -1.71 -18.32
C GLN A 26 -4.82 -1.16 -19.45
N LYS A 27 -3.62 -1.69 -19.59
CA LYS A 27 -2.69 -1.25 -20.65
C LYS A 27 -3.28 -1.50 -22.04
N GLU A 28 -3.93 -2.62 -22.26
CA GLU A 28 -4.62 -2.93 -23.52
C GLU A 28 -5.82 -2.01 -23.75
N GLU A 29 -6.65 -1.77 -22.72
CA GLU A 29 -7.83 -0.91 -22.80
C GLU A 29 -7.48 0.56 -23.12
N TYR A 30 -6.30 1.01 -22.71
CA TYR A 30 -5.84 2.39 -22.87
C TYR A 30 -4.68 2.54 -23.87
N ASP A 31 -4.72 1.79 -24.97
CA ASP A 31 -3.83 1.96 -26.14
C ASP A 31 -2.32 1.83 -25.82
N PHE A 32 -1.95 1.00 -24.85
CA PHE A 32 -0.55 0.75 -24.44
C PHE A 32 0.23 2.01 -24.06
N GLN A 33 -0.45 3.02 -23.52
CA GLN A 33 0.17 4.25 -23.04
C GLN A 33 1.08 4.01 -21.82
N PRO A 34 2.04 4.91 -21.51
CA PRO A 34 3.08 4.64 -20.50
C PRO A 34 2.66 4.83 -19.03
N TYR A 35 1.45 5.33 -18.77
CA TYR A 35 1.03 5.67 -17.40
C TYR A 35 0.27 4.51 -16.74
N VAL A 36 0.52 4.28 -15.46
CA VAL A 36 -0.22 3.28 -14.66
C VAL A 36 -1.67 3.72 -14.45
N ALA A 37 -1.90 5.01 -14.21
CA ALA A 37 -3.23 5.60 -14.11
C ALA A 37 -3.36 6.69 -15.18
N PRO A 38 -3.78 6.33 -16.40
CA PRO A 38 -3.86 7.30 -17.48
C PRO A 38 -5.08 8.22 -17.34
N TYR A 39 -4.87 9.49 -17.53
CA TYR A 39 -5.95 10.49 -17.64
C TYR A 39 -6.16 10.81 -19.12
N PRO A 40 -7.36 10.55 -19.69
CA PRO A 40 -7.64 10.87 -21.09
C PRO A 40 -7.66 12.38 -21.27
N THR A 41 -6.92 12.85 -22.27
CA THR A 41 -6.93 14.27 -22.67
C THR A 41 -8.05 14.53 -23.66
N THR A 42 -8.27 15.81 -24.01
CA THR A 42 -9.24 16.18 -25.05
C THR A 42 -8.88 15.66 -26.44
N MET A 43 -7.61 15.30 -26.65
CA MET A 43 -7.17 14.67 -27.90
C MET A 43 -7.30 13.15 -27.80
N LYS A 44 -8.09 12.55 -28.69
CA LYS A 44 -8.27 11.11 -28.75
C LYS A 44 -6.94 10.37 -28.85
N GLY A 45 -6.76 9.34 -28.03
CA GLY A 45 -5.52 8.53 -27.99
C GLY A 45 -4.34 9.19 -27.27
N LYS A 46 -4.51 10.37 -26.69
CA LYS A 46 -3.49 11.02 -25.88
C LYS A 46 -3.86 11.00 -24.41
N TYR A 47 -2.89 10.64 -23.58
CA TYR A 47 -3.06 10.47 -22.14
C TYR A 47 -2.00 11.29 -21.40
N SER A 48 -2.32 11.68 -20.18
CA SER A 48 -1.42 12.34 -19.25
C SER A 48 -1.50 11.67 -17.88
N PRO A 49 -0.49 11.84 -17.01
CA PRO A 49 -0.63 11.38 -15.63
C PRO A 49 -1.67 12.22 -14.89
N TYR A 50 -2.29 11.64 -13.86
CA TYR A 50 -3.14 12.41 -12.97
C TYR A 50 -2.32 13.46 -12.22
N THR A 51 -2.84 14.68 -12.11
CA THR A 51 -2.34 15.63 -11.13
C THR A 51 -2.83 15.22 -9.73
N MET A 52 -2.13 15.65 -8.68
CA MET A 52 -2.56 15.36 -7.30
C MET A 52 -3.97 15.85 -7.01
N GLN A 53 -4.34 17.01 -7.53
CA GLN A 53 -5.69 17.57 -7.35
C GLN A 53 -6.74 16.71 -8.02
N ARG A 54 -6.52 16.28 -9.27
CA ARG A 54 -7.46 15.42 -10.01
C ARG A 54 -7.58 14.05 -9.34
N LEU A 55 -6.47 13.47 -8.92
CA LEU A 55 -6.48 12.19 -8.22
C LEU A 55 -7.31 12.27 -6.93
N SER A 56 -7.14 13.34 -6.15
CA SER A 56 -7.90 13.56 -4.93
C SER A 56 -9.41 13.71 -5.20
N LYS A 57 -9.79 14.40 -6.27
CA LYS A 57 -11.21 14.54 -6.66
C LYS A 57 -11.81 13.20 -7.08
N VAL A 58 -11.10 12.44 -7.91
CA VAL A 58 -11.57 11.11 -8.37
C VAL A 58 -11.70 10.15 -7.19
N ALA A 59 -10.72 10.14 -6.29
CA ALA A 59 -10.77 9.33 -5.07
C ALA A 59 -11.98 9.68 -4.21
N ARG A 60 -12.29 10.96 -4.06
CA ARG A 60 -13.47 11.43 -3.32
C ARG A 60 -14.77 10.91 -3.94
N LEU A 61 -14.89 11.01 -5.25
CA LEU A 61 -16.07 10.51 -5.98
C LEU A 61 -16.23 8.99 -5.82
N VAL A 62 -15.13 8.23 -5.92
CA VAL A 62 -15.17 6.76 -5.77
C VAL A 62 -15.61 6.38 -4.34
N ILE A 63 -15.10 7.06 -3.32
CA ILE A 63 -15.49 6.85 -1.93
C ILE A 63 -16.98 7.13 -1.72
N GLU A 64 -17.48 8.23 -2.25
CA GLU A 64 -18.89 8.60 -2.19
C GLU A 64 -19.79 7.58 -2.89
N GLN A 65 -19.45 7.20 -4.13
CA GLN A 65 -20.19 6.20 -4.91
C GLN A 65 -20.20 4.82 -4.25
N ALA A 66 -19.14 4.48 -3.52
CA ALA A 66 -19.04 3.22 -2.77
C ALA A 66 -19.85 3.25 -1.46
N GLY A 67 -20.44 4.39 -1.09
CA GLY A 67 -21.18 4.53 0.17
C GLY A 67 -20.31 4.47 1.42
N LEU A 68 -19.02 4.76 1.28
CA LEU A 68 -18.06 4.75 2.38
C LEU A 68 -18.09 6.09 3.15
N PRO A 69 -17.63 6.10 4.42
CA PRO A 69 -17.63 7.32 5.23
C PRO A 69 -16.89 8.50 4.57
N ASP A 70 -17.41 9.70 4.75
CA ASP A 70 -16.90 10.94 4.11
C ASP A 70 -15.50 11.34 4.60
N ASP A 71 -15.10 10.86 5.76
CA ASP A 71 -13.79 11.15 6.36
C ASP A 71 -12.68 10.19 5.88
N LEU A 72 -13.03 9.13 5.13
CA LEU A 72 -12.04 8.23 4.54
C LEU A 72 -11.18 8.94 3.49
N ARG A 73 -9.89 8.57 3.50
CA ARG A 73 -8.88 9.09 2.57
C ARG A 73 -8.05 7.95 1.99
N ILE A 74 -7.45 8.16 0.82
CA ILE A 74 -6.54 7.16 0.20
C ILE A 74 -5.39 6.78 1.15
N SER A 75 -4.87 7.75 1.91
CA SER A 75 -3.79 7.50 2.88
C SER A 75 -4.16 6.51 3.99
N ASP A 76 -5.46 6.33 4.26
CA ASP A 76 -5.94 5.36 5.25
C ASP A 76 -5.68 3.91 4.82
N LEU A 77 -5.57 3.64 3.51
CA LEU A 77 -5.18 2.33 3.00
C LEU A 77 -3.80 1.90 3.52
N ARG A 78 -2.84 2.82 3.55
CA ARG A 78 -1.52 2.55 4.10
C ARG A 78 -1.58 2.26 5.60
N ARG A 79 -2.37 3.04 6.34
CA ARG A 79 -2.59 2.83 7.76
C ARG A 79 -3.24 1.47 8.04
N THR A 80 -4.28 1.14 7.29
CA THR A 80 -4.97 -0.15 7.41
C THR A 80 -4.01 -1.31 7.13
N GLY A 81 -3.28 -1.27 6.01
CA GLY A 81 -2.31 -2.30 5.67
C GLY A 81 -1.21 -2.46 6.72
N THR A 82 -0.74 -1.37 7.31
CA THR A 82 0.25 -1.40 8.41
C THR A 82 -0.34 -2.08 9.64
N THR A 83 -1.57 -1.72 10.02
CA THR A 83 -2.27 -2.33 11.16
C THR A 83 -2.49 -3.82 10.96
N GLU A 84 -2.93 -4.22 9.77
CA GLU A 84 -3.15 -5.64 9.43
C GLU A 84 -1.84 -6.44 9.49
N MET A 85 -0.74 -5.89 9.03
CA MET A 85 0.58 -6.54 9.14
C MET A 85 1.01 -6.70 10.60
N VAL A 86 0.80 -5.69 11.43
CA VAL A 86 1.08 -5.76 12.87
C VAL A 86 0.24 -6.85 13.53
N GLU A 87 -1.05 -6.90 13.26
CA GLU A 87 -1.98 -7.91 13.78
C GLU A 87 -1.63 -9.31 13.31
N ALA A 88 -1.13 -9.45 12.09
CA ALA A 88 -0.66 -10.72 11.53
C ALA A 88 0.70 -11.19 12.10
N GLY A 89 1.34 -10.40 12.96
CA GLY A 89 2.62 -10.74 13.55
C GLY A 89 3.83 -10.49 12.65
N VAL A 90 3.69 -9.68 11.62
CA VAL A 90 4.80 -9.30 10.74
C VAL A 90 5.81 -8.45 11.51
N SER A 91 7.09 -8.73 11.33
CA SER A 91 8.16 -7.99 12.03
C SER A 91 8.21 -6.53 11.63
N MET A 92 8.69 -5.67 12.54
CA MET A 92 8.86 -4.24 12.25
C MET A 92 9.72 -3.99 11.01
N GLY A 93 10.82 -4.72 10.85
CA GLY A 93 11.71 -4.59 9.69
C GLY A 93 11.00 -4.94 8.38
N GLN A 94 10.20 -5.98 8.37
CA GLN A 94 9.39 -6.37 7.20
C GLN A 94 8.31 -5.32 6.89
N ILE A 95 7.63 -4.80 7.90
CA ILE A 95 6.64 -3.72 7.74
C ILE A 95 7.30 -2.50 7.11
N MET A 96 8.45 -2.09 7.60
CA MET A 96 9.20 -0.95 7.07
C MET A 96 9.61 -1.16 5.61
N SER A 97 9.95 -2.40 5.23
CA SER A 97 10.27 -2.76 3.84
C SER A 97 9.09 -2.55 2.89
N VAL A 98 7.87 -2.81 3.34
CA VAL A 98 6.65 -2.65 2.55
C VAL A 98 6.21 -1.19 2.53
N THR A 99 6.17 -0.53 3.68
CA THR A 99 5.62 0.82 3.82
C THR A 99 6.63 1.91 3.45
N GLY A 100 7.92 1.59 3.43
CA GLY A 100 8.98 2.56 3.19
C GLY A 100 9.24 3.53 4.36
N HIS A 101 8.75 3.21 5.57
CA HIS A 101 9.10 3.99 6.75
C HIS A 101 10.60 3.86 7.03
N ALA A 102 11.32 4.98 7.06
CA ALA A 102 12.76 5.01 7.35
C ALA A 102 13.07 4.95 8.84
N ASN A 103 12.07 5.24 9.69
CA ASN A 103 12.22 5.32 11.15
C ASN A 103 11.23 4.38 11.85
N PRO A 104 11.69 3.45 12.70
CA PRO A 104 10.82 2.59 13.50
C PRO A 104 9.76 3.32 14.32
N GLN A 105 10.06 4.55 14.76
CA GLN A 105 9.12 5.40 15.51
C GLN A 105 7.82 5.66 14.75
N SER A 106 7.87 5.69 13.43
CA SER A 106 6.68 5.91 12.58
C SER A 106 5.73 4.69 12.59
N VAL A 107 6.23 3.51 12.93
CA VAL A 107 5.44 2.27 13.00
C VAL A 107 4.92 2.01 14.42
N LYS A 108 5.59 2.52 15.45
CA LYS A 108 5.22 2.32 16.87
C LYS A 108 3.75 2.55 17.20
N PRO A 109 3.07 3.60 16.69
CA PRO A 109 1.64 3.81 16.98
C PRO A 109 0.73 2.64 16.59
N TYR A 110 1.16 1.79 15.66
CA TYR A 110 0.41 0.62 15.21
C TYR A 110 0.74 -0.66 16.00
N MET A 111 1.83 -0.64 16.78
CA MET A 111 2.27 -1.78 17.59
C MET A 111 1.49 -1.77 18.91
N LYS A 112 0.74 -2.83 19.16
CA LYS A 112 0.01 -3.04 20.42
C LYS A 112 0.72 -4.10 21.25
N ASN A 113 1.09 -3.75 22.50
CA ASN A 113 1.55 -4.73 23.47
C ASN A 113 0.35 -5.51 23.98
N THR A 114 0.04 -6.63 23.34
CA THR A 114 -1.04 -7.52 23.74
C THR A 114 -0.48 -8.84 24.26
N TYR A 115 -1.25 -9.52 25.11
CA TYR A 115 -0.96 -10.90 25.52
C TYR A 115 -0.77 -11.81 24.29
N ALA A 116 -1.65 -11.69 23.29
CA ALA A 116 -1.57 -12.46 22.06
C ALA A 116 -0.24 -12.25 21.30
N SER A 117 0.27 -11.02 21.24
CA SER A 117 1.57 -10.73 20.64
C SER A 117 2.73 -11.38 21.41
N ALA A 118 2.68 -11.33 22.73
CA ALA A 118 3.70 -11.96 23.57
C ALA A 118 3.65 -13.49 23.43
N GLU A 119 2.47 -14.08 23.43
CA GLU A 119 2.27 -15.51 23.23
C GLU A 119 2.77 -15.96 21.87
N SER A 120 2.45 -15.25 20.81
CA SER A 120 2.94 -15.51 19.45
C SER A 120 4.47 -15.47 19.37
N ALA A 121 5.09 -14.44 19.95
CA ALA A 121 6.54 -14.31 19.98
C ALA A 121 7.23 -15.48 20.68
N LEU A 122 6.71 -15.89 21.83
CA LEU A 122 7.23 -17.04 22.59
C LEU A 122 7.03 -18.35 21.83
N THR A 123 5.90 -18.53 21.17
CA THR A 123 5.61 -19.72 20.34
C THR A 123 6.60 -19.82 19.18
N MET A 124 6.82 -18.72 18.46
CA MET A 124 7.77 -18.68 17.36
C MET A 124 9.22 -19.00 17.82
N ARG A 125 9.62 -18.45 18.96
CA ARG A 125 10.92 -18.75 19.57
C ARG A 125 11.09 -20.23 19.89
N ASN A 126 10.07 -20.81 20.50
CA ASN A 126 10.10 -22.23 20.88
C ASN A 126 10.12 -23.16 19.66
N ASN A 127 9.36 -22.83 18.62
CA ASN A 127 9.36 -23.60 17.38
C ASN A 127 10.70 -23.52 16.64
N HIS A 128 11.36 -22.38 16.65
CA HIS A 128 12.70 -22.23 16.08
C HIS A 128 13.73 -23.10 16.81
N GLY A 129 13.67 -23.17 18.14
CA GLY A 129 14.54 -24.03 18.94
C GLY A 129 14.33 -25.53 18.70
N LYS A 130 13.13 -25.96 18.30
CA LYS A 130 12.80 -27.36 17.99
C LYS A 130 13.20 -27.80 16.59
N SER A 131 13.42 -26.89 15.66
CA SER A 131 13.77 -27.19 14.27
C SER A 131 15.28 -27.21 14.00
N SER A 132 16.09 -27.00 15.04
CA SER A 132 17.56 -27.04 14.94
C SER A 132 18.17 -28.35 15.42
#